data_720405bf34882e88db44553cfb266b59
#
_entry.id   720405bf34882e88db44553cfb266b59
#
_cell.length_a   1.000
_cell.length_b   1.000
_cell.length_c   1.000
_cell.angle_alpha   90.00
_cell.angle_beta   90.00
_cell.angle_gamma   90.00
#
_symmetry.space_group_name_H-M   'P 1'
#
loop_
_entity.id
_entity.type
_entity.pdbx_description
1 polymer ?
#
loop_
_entity_poly.entity_id
_entity_poly.type
_entity_poly.pdbx_seq_one_letter_code
_entity_poly.pdbx_strand_id
1 'polypeptide(L)'
;MLAAGLNYTNSLALLLAFLLVGFAVVAMHECHRNLLGLSLLEAAAAPLFAGSAGTLRLTLENGSRLPRYRIEAAVSGEPPRTLDVGAGGHGQIEVPIRAARRGLQRIERLRLSSSHPFGLFRAWTWIHAPIVVIVYPRPTGSLPLPAGRGAKPGTWPRVAAGADEWLGLRPFRDGDSPRQVAWKAYAREAPLLVREYSATASPLRLLSLSDARQPDIESRLAQLARWIVDAEAGGDLYGLELPGETIPAHRGPDHRHRCLSALALYAS
;
A
#
# COMPACT_ATOMS: atom_id res chain seq x y z
N MET A 1 49.37 -18.81 -12.17
CA MET A 1 50.15 -17.99 -13.10
C MET A 1 51.38 -17.35 -12.42
N LEU A 2 51.25 -16.61 -11.30
CA LEU A 2 52.38 -15.99 -10.61
C LEU A 2 53.48 -16.99 -10.22
N ALA A 3 53.13 -18.11 -9.58
CA ALA A 3 54.09 -19.14 -9.18
C ALA A 3 54.79 -19.79 -10.41
N ALA A 4 54.09 -20.01 -11.52
CA ALA A 4 54.67 -20.54 -12.76
C ALA A 4 55.61 -19.52 -13.44
N GLY A 5 55.20 -18.22 -13.46
CA GLY A 5 56.04 -17.15 -14.02
C GLY A 5 57.36 -16.96 -13.27
N LEU A 6 57.31 -17.05 -11.95
CA LEU A 6 58.50 -16.96 -11.06
C LEU A 6 59.41 -18.18 -11.23
N ASN A 7 58.84 -19.38 -11.32
CA ASN A 7 59.61 -20.63 -11.41
C ASN A 7 60.31 -20.81 -12.77
N TYR A 8 59.74 -20.28 -13.86
CA TYR A 8 60.30 -20.42 -15.22
C TYR A 8 60.95 -19.14 -15.76
N THR A 9 61.13 -18.10 -14.91
CA THR A 9 61.70 -16.78 -15.28
C THR A 9 61.08 -16.16 -16.53
N ASN A 10 59.79 -16.44 -16.76
CA ASN A 10 59.02 -15.95 -17.91
C ASN A 10 58.49 -14.55 -17.62
N SER A 11 59.19 -13.52 -18.12
CA SER A 11 58.81 -12.10 -17.91
C SER A 11 57.42 -11.76 -18.49
N LEU A 12 57.01 -12.41 -19.58
CA LEU A 12 55.68 -12.17 -20.19
C LEU A 12 54.54 -12.73 -19.31
N ALA A 13 54.75 -13.90 -18.73
CA ALA A 13 53.78 -14.49 -17.80
C ALA A 13 53.66 -13.65 -16.50
N LEU A 14 54.75 -13.07 -16.01
CA LEU A 14 54.76 -12.14 -14.87
C LEU A 14 54.01 -10.83 -15.21
N LEU A 15 54.31 -10.23 -16.39
CA LEU A 15 53.63 -9.04 -16.87
C LEU A 15 52.11 -9.25 -16.92
N LEU A 16 51.69 -10.36 -17.54
CA LEU A 16 50.24 -10.69 -17.63
C LEU A 16 49.62 -10.91 -16.29
N ALA A 17 50.34 -11.59 -15.36
CA ALA A 17 49.86 -11.82 -14.01
C ALA A 17 49.66 -10.50 -13.23
N PHE A 18 50.62 -9.57 -13.31
CA PHE A 18 50.50 -8.25 -12.68
C PHE A 18 49.41 -7.40 -13.33
N LEU A 19 49.25 -7.44 -14.65
CA LEU A 19 48.16 -6.76 -15.34
C LEU A 19 46.77 -7.26 -14.86
N LEU A 20 46.61 -8.58 -14.75
CA LEU A 20 45.35 -9.17 -14.28
C LEU A 20 45.08 -8.83 -12.80
N VAL A 21 46.12 -8.87 -11.95
CA VAL A 21 45.97 -8.45 -10.55
C VAL A 21 45.59 -6.98 -10.45
N GLY A 22 46.32 -6.10 -11.18
CA GLY A 22 45.98 -4.67 -11.23
C GLY A 22 44.57 -4.41 -11.68
N PHE A 23 44.14 -5.10 -12.76
CA PHE A 23 42.76 -5.01 -13.24
C PHE A 23 41.74 -5.49 -12.19
N ALA A 24 42.01 -6.60 -11.50
CA ALA A 24 41.13 -7.11 -10.45
C ALA A 24 41.01 -6.13 -9.28
N VAL A 25 42.13 -5.52 -8.84
CA VAL A 25 42.13 -4.51 -7.77
C VAL A 25 41.29 -3.28 -8.18
N VAL A 26 41.48 -2.77 -9.38
CA VAL A 26 40.69 -1.64 -9.92
C VAL A 26 39.21 -2.03 -9.99
N ALA A 27 38.90 -3.19 -10.53
CA ALA A 27 37.51 -3.66 -10.64
C ALA A 27 36.85 -3.80 -9.26
N MET A 28 37.57 -4.32 -8.25
CA MET A 28 37.07 -4.41 -6.88
C MET A 28 36.84 -3.04 -6.27
N HIS A 29 37.78 -2.11 -6.46
CA HIS A 29 37.65 -0.73 -5.97
C HIS A 29 36.44 -0.01 -6.59
N GLU A 30 36.26 -0.11 -7.92
CA GLU A 30 35.12 0.49 -8.61
C GLU A 30 33.79 -0.12 -8.17
N CYS A 31 33.74 -1.43 -7.98
CA CYS A 31 32.55 -2.11 -7.48
C CYS A 31 32.16 -1.61 -6.07
N HIS A 32 33.13 -1.46 -5.17
CA HIS A 32 32.90 -0.92 -3.84
C HIS A 32 32.47 0.57 -3.91
N ARG A 33 33.19 1.37 -4.69
CA ARG A 33 32.91 2.79 -4.85
C ARG A 33 31.50 3.06 -5.39
N ASN A 34 30.97 2.14 -6.20
CA ASN A 34 29.62 2.25 -6.78
C ASN A 34 28.50 2.23 -5.73
N LEU A 35 28.73 1.73 -4.52
CA LEU A 35 27.77 1.76 -3.41
C LEU A 35 27.99 2.93 -2.43
N LEU A 36 29.17 3.57 -2.47
CA LEU A 36 29.47 4.65 -1.55
C LEU A 36 28.64 5.90 -1.81
N GLY A 37 28.13 6.53 -0.74
CA GLY A 37 27.36 7.77 -0.82
C GLY A 37 25.92 7.59 -1.28
N LEU A 38 25.41 6.34 -1.32
CA LEU A 38 24.00 6.07 -1.47
C LEU A 38 23.32 6.12 -0.10
N SER A 39 22.23 6.86 -0.01
CA SER A 39 21.36 6.93 1.17
C SER A 39 19.90 6.66 0.79
N LEU A 40 19.13 6.15 1.75
CA LEU A 40 17.69 6.00 1.61
C LEU A 40 17.04 7.31 2.04
N LEU A 41 16.38 7.99 1.11
CA LEU A 41 15.66 9.21 1.37
C LEU A 41 14.23 8.93 1.84
N GLU A 42 13.55 8.00 1.18
CA GLU A 42 12.16 7.66 1.47
C GLU A 42 11.89 6.18 1.19
N ALA A 43 11.02 5.60 2.00
CA ALA A 43 10.51 4.26 1.77
C ALA A 43 9.00 4.24 2.09
N ALA A 44 8.18 3.92 1.09
CA ALA A 44 6.73 3.89 1.22
C ALA A 44 6.16 2.61 0.61
N ALA A 45 5.20 2.01 1.28
CA ALA A 45 4.44 0.88 0.76
C ALA A 45 2.94 1.12 0.97
N ALA A 46 2.15 0.78 -0.03
CA ALA A 46 0.71 0.73 0.15
C ALA A 46 0.34 -0.45 1.07
N PRO A 47 -0.76 -0.33 1.84
CA PRO A 47 -1.27 -1.44 2.62
C PRO A 47 -1.58 -2.66 1.74
N LEU A 48 -1.34 -3.87 2.27
CA LEU A 48 -1.46 -5.14 1.56
C LEU A 48 -2.46 -6.06 2.25
N PHE A 49 -3.03 -7.01 1.51
CA PHE A 49 -3.74 -8.13 2.10
C PHE A 49 -2.80 -9.29 2.42
N ALA A 50 -3.06 -10.00 3.50
CA ALA A 50 -2.30 -11.20 3.86
C ALA A 50 -2.35 -12.24 2.73
N GLY A 51 -1.19 -12.82 2.41
CA GLY A 51 -1.02 -13.73 1.29
C GLY A 51 -0.86 -13.07 -0.08
N SER A 52 -0.91 -11.74 -0.16
CA SER A 52 -0.68 -11.02 -1.42
C SER A 52 0.77 -10.52 -1.55
N ALA A 53 1.15 -10.27 -2.79
CA ALA A 53 2.35 -9.54 -3.12
C ALA A 53 2.03 -8.05 -3.31
N GLY A 54 2.98 -7.21 -3.02
CA GLY A 54 2.92 -5.77 -3.26
C GLY A 54 4.29 -5.19 -3.56
N THR A 55 4.38 -3.88 -3.55
CA THR A 55 5.63 -3.16 -3.85
C THR A 55 5.97 -2.18 -2.73
N LEU A 56 7.25 -2.15 -2.40
CA LEU A 56 7.86 -1.13 -1.56
C LEU A 56 8.56 -0.15 -2.48
N ARG A 57 8.12 1.08 -2.50
CA ARG A 57 8.78 2.17 -3.24
C ARG A 57 9.90 2.73 -2.40
N LEU A 58 11.09 2.73 -2.96
CA LEU A 58 12.29 3.29 -2.34
C LEU A 58 12.77 4.47 -3.19
N THR A 59 13.12 5.57 -2.53
CA THR A 59 13.82 6.69 -3.13
C THR A 59 15.24 6.70 -2.57
N LEU A 60 16.22 6.42 -3.44
CA LEU A 60 17.64 6.46 -3.10
C LEU A 60 18.23 7.79 -3.57
N GLU A 61 19.05 8.38 -2.73
CA GLU A 61 19.85 9.56 -3.04
C GLU A 61 21.30 9.17 -3.28
N ASN A 62 21.92 9.76 -4.28
CA ASN A 62 23.34 9.67 -4.54
C ASN A 62 24.02 11.00 -4.22
N GLY A 63 24.60 11.11 -3.03
CA GLY A 63 25.35 12.31 -2.62
C GLY A 63 26.70 12.48 -3.32
N SER A 64 27.07 11.60 -4.26
CA SER A 64 28.34 11.63 -4.97
C SER A 64 28.22 12.42 -6.29
N ARG A 65 29.33 13.01 -6.72
CA ARG A 65 29.45 13.66 -8.04
C ARG A 65 29.55 12.68 -9.21
N LEU A 66 29.60 11.38 -8.94
CA LEU A 66 29.66 10.33 -9.96
C LEU A 66 28.35 9.54 -9.97
N PRO A 67 27.85 9.16 -11.15
CA PRO A 67 26.66 8.32 -11.25
C PRO A 67 26.91 6.93 -10.66
N ARG A 68 25.85 6.27 -10.25
CA ARG A 68 25.82 4.91 -9.72
C ARG A 68 25.04 4.02 -10.66
N TYR A 69 25.64 2.94 -11.08
CA TYR A 69 25.07 2.07 -12.10
C TYR A 69 24.72 0.70 -11.53
N ARG A 70 23.63 0.11 -12.04
CA ARG A 70 23.22 -1.24 -11.71
C ARG A 70 23.19 -1.51 -10.20
N ILE A 71 22.60 -0.58 -9.45
CA ILE A 71 22.35 -0.77 -8.03
C ILE A 71 21.16 -1.71 -7.88
N GLU A 72 21.37 -2.83 -7.24
CA GLU A 72 20.35 -3.83 -6.91
C GLU A 72 19.81 -3.54 -5.51
N ALA A 73 18.50 -3.36 -5.38
CA ALA A 73 17.82 -3.24 -4.10
C ALA A 73 16.91 -4.46 -3.87
N ALA A 74 16.94 -5.01 -2.67
CA ALA A 74 16.12 -6.17 -2.30
C ALA A 74 15.71 -6.14 -0.84
N VAL A 75 14.49 -6.62 -0.56
CA VAL A 75 14.06 -7.06 0.77
C VAL A 75 14.43 -8.54 0.94
N SER A 76 14.66 -8.97 2.18
CA SER A 76 15.01 -10.37 2.46
C SER A 76 13.96 -11.33 1.92
N GLY A 77 14.39 -12.32 1.16
CA GLY A 77 13.50 -13.35 0.58
C GLY A 77 12.85 -12.97 -0.76
N GLU A 78 13.02 -11.74 -1.24
CA GLU A 78 12.45 -11.29 -2.50
C GLU A 78 13.52 -11.04 -3.57
N PRO A 79 13.16 -11.15 -4.87
CA PRO A 79 14.09 -10.91 -5.96
C PRO A 79 14.55 -9.45 -5.99
N PRO A 80 15.82 -9.19 -6.31
CA PRO A 80 16.34 -7.84 -6.42
C PRO A 80 15.72 -7.09 -7.62
N ARG A 81 15.68 -5.78 -7.49
CA ARG A 81 15.38 -4.84 -8.58
C ARG A 81 16.58 -3.93 -8.79
N THR A 82 16.81 -3.56 -10.04
CA THR A 82 17.98 -2.78 -10.44
C THR A 82 17.59 -1.38 -10.86
N LEU A 83 18.39 -0.38 -10.45
CA LEU A 83 18.27 0.99 -10.89
C LEU A 83 19.64 1.63 -11.09
N ASP A 84 19.66 2.72 -11.84
CA ASP A 84 20.78 3.64 -11.94
C ASP A 84 20.42 4.96 -11.24
N VAL A 85 21.39 5.57 -10.57
CA VAL A 85 21.18 6.86 -9.88
C VAL A 85 22.19 7.87 -10.38
N GLY A 86 21.71 8.95 -10.98
CA GLY A 86 22.55 10.02 -11.50
C GLY A 86 23.42 10.69 -10.42
N ALA A 87 24.46 11.39 -10.84
CA ALA A 87 25.34 12.13 -9.95
C ALA A 87 24.56 13.25 -9.22
N GLY A 88 24.65 13.29 -7.88
CA GLY A 88 23.93 14.28 -7.07
C GLY A 88 22.40 14.19 -7.20
N GLY A 89 21.87 13.09 -7.73
CA GLY A 89 20.46 12.91 -8.05
C GLY A 89 19.77 11.86 -7.18
N HIS A 90 18.49 11.65 -7.48
CA HIS A 90 17.65 10.63 -6.82
C HIS A 90 17.23 9.57 -7.83
N GLY A 91 17.03 8.35 -7.35
CA GLY A 91 16.47 7.26 -8.12
C GLY A 91 15.33 6.60 -7.36
N GLN A 92 14.22 6.30 -8.05
CA GLN A 92 13.10 5.56 -7.47
C GLN A 92 13.06 4.14 -8.00
N ILE A 93 12.75 3.21 -7.12
CA ILE A 93 12.65 1.80 -7.45
C ILE A 93 11.53 1.14 -6.65
N GLU A 94 10.81 0.23 -7.29
CA GLU A 94 9.79 -0.59 -6.65
C GLU A 94 10.32 -2.00 -6.42
N VAL A 95 10.50 -2.35 -5.15
CA VAL A 95 10.98 -3.65 -4.70
C VAL A 95 9.80 -4.50 -4.29
N PRO A 96 9.69 -5.76 -4.74
CA PRO A 96 8.61 -6.63 -4.32
C PRO A 96 8.68 -6.93 -2.83
N ILE A 97 7.51 -7.00 -2.21
CA ILE A 97 7.33 -7.43 -0.82
C ILE A 97 6.16 -8.42 -0.76
N ARG A 98 6.20 -9.32 0.20
CA ARG A 98 5.09 -10.25 0.48
C ARG A 98 4.66 -10.12 1.93
N ALA A 99 3.36 -10.20 2.12
CA ALA A 99 2.75 -10.17 3.42
C ALA A 99 2.20 -11.56 3.77
N ALA A 100 2.81 -12.25 4.72
CA ALA A 100 2.37 -13.59 5.11
C ALA A 100 1.20 -13.57 6.09
N ARG A 101 1.17 -12.62 7.03
CA ARG A 101 0.18 -12.52 8.11
C ARG A 101 -0.33 -11.09 8.20
N ARG A 102 -1.57 -10.92 8.69
CA ARG A 102 -2.13 -9.60 9.00
C ARG A 102 -1.39 -8.93 10.15
N GLY A 103 -1.56 -7.64 10.29
CA GLY A 103 -0.95 -6.82 11.35
C GLY A 103 0.08 -5.83 10.82
N LEU A 104 0.98 -5.42 11.69
CA LEU A 104 2.10 -4.55 11.32
C LEU A 104 3.29 -5.40 10.88
N GLN A 105 3.60 -5.39 9.60
CA GLN A 105 4.81 -6.01 9.08
C GLN A 105 5.96 -5.00 9.14
N ARG A 106 7.02 -5.36 9.85
CA ARG A 106 8.22 -4.54 9.93
C ARG A 106 9.27 -5.08 8.97
N ILE A 107 9.79 -4.19 8.14
CA ILE A 107 10.95 -4.45 7.28
C ILE A 107 12.11 -3.71 7.92
N GLU A 108 12.99 -4.45 8.59
CA GLU A 108 14.06 -3.86 9.39
C GLU A 108 15.25 -3.43 8.55
N ARG A 109 15.48 -4.12 7.43
CA ARG A 109 16.67 -3.89 6.60
C ARG A 109 16.42 -4.15 5.13
N LEU A 110 17.07 -3.34 4.31
CA LEU A 110 17.13 -3.46 2.87
C LEU A 110 18.57 -3.78 2.46
N ARG A 111 18.76 -4.69 1.53
CA ARG A 111 20.06 -4.96 0.93
C ARG A 111 20.21 -4.14 -0.33
N LEU A 112 21.28 -3.33 -0.40
CA LEU A 112 21.78 -2.79 -1.64
C LEU A 112 23.00 -3.58 -2.06
N SER A 113 23.10 -3.92 -3.35
CA SER A 113 24.27 -4.60 -3.91
C SER A 113 24.57 -4.07 -5.30
N SER A 114 25.81 -4.28 -5.73
CA SER A 114 26.24 -3.99 -7.09
C SER A 114 27.33 -4.96 -7.52
N SER A 115 27.33 -5.27 -8.81
CA SER A 115 28.41 -6.00 -9.48
C SER A 115 29.03 -5.19 -10.62
N HIS A 116 28.70 -3.91 -10.72
CA HIS A 116 29.28 -2.99 -11.70
C HIS A 116 30.75 -2.69 -11.36
N PRO A 117 31.66 -2.55 -12.36
CA PRO A 117 31.37 -2.51 -13.81
C PRO A 117 31.41 -3.88 -14.50
N PHE A 118 32.23 -4.81 -14.09
CA PHE A 118 32.57 -6.00 -14.86
C PHE A 118 31.90 -7.29 -14.40
N GLY A 119 31.15 -7.26 -13.29
CA GLY A 119 30.54 -8.46 -12.71
C GLY A 119 31.49 -9.43 -12.03
N LEU A 120 32.79 -9.10 -11.94
CA LEU A 120 33.81 -9.94 -11.30
C LEU A 120 33.71 -9.98 -9.78
N PHE A 121 33.27 -8.88 -9.20
CA PHE A 121 33.09 -8.72 -7.76
C PHE A 121 31.67 -8.29 -7.48
N ARG A 122 31.19 -8.61 -6.28
CA ARG A 122 29.93 -8.13 -5.74
C ARG A 122 30.17 -7.42 -4.43
N ALA A 123 29.81 -6.14 -4.37
CA ALA A 123 29.74 -5.39 -3.13
C ALA A 123 28.29 -5.36 -2.64
N TRP A 124 28.08 -5.29 -1.32
CA TRP A 124 26.76 -5.13 -0.72
C TRP A 124 26.82 -4.33 0.56
N THR A 125 25.68 -3.72 0.91
CA THR A 125 25.47 -3.03 2.17
C THR A 125 24.05 -3.24 2.65
N TRP A 126 23.81 -3.02 3.93
CA TRP A 126 22.49 -3.05 4.53
C TRP A 126 22.09 -1.65 4.95
N ILE A 127 20.89 -1.24 4.53
CA ILE A 127 20.26 -0.04 5.06
C ILE A 127 19.26 -0.49 6.12
N HIS A 128 19.46 0.00 7.35
CA HIS A 128 18.55 -0.23 8.45
C HIS A 128 17.54 0.91 8.49
N ALA A 129 16.30 0.62 8.14
CA ALA A 129 15.20 1.56 8.18
C ALA A 129 13.96 0.84 8.73
N PRO A 130 13.35 1.33 9.81
CA PRO A 130 12.14 0.73 10.37
C PRO A 130 10.92 1.06 9.50
N ILE A 131 10.76 0.33 8.40
CA ILE A 131 9.61 0.49 7.51
C ILE A 131 8.47 -0.37 8.05
N VAL A 132 7.33 0.26 8.32
CA VAL A 132 6.13 -0.43 8.82
C VAL A 132 5.07 -0.42 7.74
N VAL A 133 4.57 -1.61 7.41
CA VAL A 133 3.50 -1.80 6.43
C VAL A 133 2.31 -2.43 7.12
N ILE A 134 1.12 -1.85 6.94
CA ILE A 134 -0.13 -2.44 7.44
C ILE A 134 -0.56 -3.55 6.49
N VAL A 135 -0.78 -4.74 7.06
CA VAL A 135 -1.26 -5.91 6.34
C VAL A 135 -2.67 -6.24 6.80
N TYR A 136 -3.62 -6.10 5.90
CA TYR A 136 -5.02 -6.43 6.12
C TYR A 136 -5.25 -7.93 6.17
N PRO A 137 -6.30 -8.42 6.86
CA PRO A 137 -6.73 -9.79 6.72
C PRO A 137 -7.05 -10.13 5.27
N ARG A 138 -6.74 -11.34 4.83
CA ARG A 138 -7.08 -11.81 3.49
C ARG A 138 -8.60 -11.81 3.31
N PRO A 139 -9.17 -11.14 2.29
CA PRO A 139 -10.61 -11.07 2.10
C PRO A 139 -11.15 -12.41 1.57
N THR A 140 -11.40 -13.34 2.49
CA THR A 140 -11.92 -14.68 2.18
C THR A 140 -13.13 -15.00 3.06
N GLY A 141 -13.98 -15.91 2.58
CA GLY A 141 -15.17 -16.36 3.28
C GLY A 141 -16.30 -16.64 2.29
N SER A 142 -17.28 -17.42 2.73
CA SER A 142 -18.41 -17.86 1.92
C SER A 142 -19.75 -17.28 2.36
N LEU A 143 -19.78 -16.55 3.50
CA LEU A 143 -21.04 -15.98 3.98
C LEU A 143 -21.41 -14.77 3.11
N PRO A 144 -22.69 -14.65 2.73
CA PRO A 144 -23.19 -13.52 1.99
C PRO A 144 -23.04 -12.24 2.81
N LEU A 145 -22.93 -11.11 2.13
CA LEU A 145 -22.92 -9.80 2.76
C LEU A 145 -24.23 -9.61 3.56
N PRO A 146 -24.16 -9.22 4.85
CA PRO A 146 -25.35 -9.03 5.68
C PRO A 146 -26.33 -8.07 5.03
N ALA A 147 -27.63 -8.42 5.07
CA ALA A 147 -28.68 -7.55 4.58
C ALA A 147 -28.59 -6.20 5.30
N GLY A 148 -28.74 -5.10 4.55
CA GLY A 148 -28.80 -3.76 5.14
C GLY A 148 -29.90 -3.71 6.17
N ARG A 149 -29.55 -3.50 7.43
CA ARG A 149 -30.53 -3.23 8.49
C ARG A 149 -30.88 -1.75 8.37
N GLY A 150 -32.14 -1.42 8.11
CA GLY A 150 -32.62 -0.07 8.25
C GLY A 150 -32.18 0.45 9.63
N ALA A 151 -31.54 1.61 9.66
CA ALA A 151 -31.05 2.20 10.92
C ALA A 151 -32.23 2.25 11.91
N LYS A 152 -32.10 1.55 13.05
CA LYS A 152 -33.03 1.76 14.16
C LYS A 152 -32.92 3.22 14.55
N PRO A 153 -34.04 3.96 14.67
CA PRO A 153 -34.01 5.35 15.11
C PRO A 153 -33.29 5.44 16.46
N GLY A 154 -32.18 6.18 16.53
CA GLY A 154 -31.49 6.51 17.78
C GLY A 154 -30.16 5.79 18.06
N THR A 155 -29.71 4.83 17.25
CA THR A 155 -28.49 4.05 17.59
C THR A 155 -27.21 4.57 16.91
N TRP A 156 -27.34 5.41 15.87
CA TRP A 156 -26.18 6.00 15.17
C TRP A 156 -26.40 7.48 14.92
N PRO A 157 -25.37 8.33 14.99
CA PRO A 157 -25.48 9.69 14.54
C PRO A 157 -25.97 9.63 13.08
N ARG A 158 -27.00 10.41 12.75
CA ARG A 158 -27.44 10.62 11.37
C ARG A 158 -26.19 10.96 10.56
N VAL A 159 -25.68 10.00 9.79
CA VAL A 159 -24.73 10.33 8.75
C VAL A 159 -25.44 11.36 7.90
N ALA A 160 -24.91 12.58 7.88
CA ALA A 160 -25.43 13.63 7.04
C ALA A 160 -25.53 13.00 5.62
N ALA A 161 -26.76 12.90 5.14
CA ALA A 161 -27.04 12.44 3.79
C ALA A 161 -26.32 13.39 2.83
N GLY A 162 -25.07 13.06 2.55
CA GLY A 162 -24.25 13.76 1.59
C GLY A 162 -24.62 13.24 0.21
N ALA A 163 -25.25 14.11 -0.57
CA ALA A 163 -25.70 13.92 -1.93
C ALA A 163 -26.94 13.01 -2.06
N ASP A 164 -28.09 13.51 -1.59
CA ASP A 164 -29.34 13.21 -2.26
C ASP A 164 -29.14 13.59 -3.73
N GLU A 165 -29.10 12.61 -4.61
CA GLU A 165 -28.99 12.86 -6.04
C GLU A 165 -30.25 13.62 -6.48
N TRP A 166 -30.09 14.85 -6.98
CA TRP A 166 -31.19 15.69 -7.39
C TRP A 166 -31.93 15.05 -8.56
N LEU A 167 -33.13 14.52 -8.31
CA LEU A 167 -33.98 13.89 -9.31
C LEU A 167 -34.74 14.92 -10.17
N GLY A 168 -35.04 16.09 -9.59
CA GLY A 168 -35.81 17.09 -10.31
C GLY A 168 -36.70 17.93 -9.40
N LEU A 169 -37.68 18.58 -10.03
CA LEU A 169 -38.74 19.34 -9.37
C LEU A 169 -40.06 18.63 -9.60
N ARG A 170 -40.83 18.39 -8.52
CA ARG A 170 -42.22 17.90 -8.62
C ARG A 170 -43.20 18.94 -8.03
N PRO A 171 -44.47 18.90 -8.40
CA PRO A 171 -45.49 19.73 -7.78
C PRO A 171 -45.56 19.52 -6.25
N PHE A 172 -45.78 20.59 -5.52
CA PHE A 172 -45.99 20.57 -4.06
C PHE A 172 -47.27 19.77 -3.74
N ARG A 173 -47.20 19.00 -2.64
CA ARG A 173 -48.35 18.27 -2.08
C ARG A 173 -48.50 18.65 -0.61
N ASP A 174 -49.74 18.63 -0.12
CA ASP A 174 -50.00 18.88 1.29
C ASP A 174 -49.27 17.87 2.16
N GLY A 175 -48.42 18.40 3.08
CA GLY A 175 -47.50 17.61 3.94
C GLY A 175 -46.03 17.71 3.57
N ASP A 176 -45.68 18.34 2.45
CA ASP A 176 -44.27 18.55 2.09
C ASP A 176 -43.60 19.61 2.98
N SER A 177 -42.35 19.41 3.32
CA SER A 177 -41.59 20.34 4.14
C SER A 177 -41.29 21.64 3.39
N PRO A 178 -41.59 22.83 3.98
CA PRO A 178 -41.30 24.13 3.37
C PRO A 178 -39.81 24.34 3.03
N ARG A 179 -38.89 23.61 3.69
CA ARG A 179 -37.45 23.67 3.43
C ARG A 179 -37.05 23.06 2.09
N GLN A 180 -37.87 22.19 1.55
CA GLN A 180 -37.61 21.53 0.26
C GLN A 180 -38.24 22.29 -0.93
N VAL A 181 -38.98 23.34 -0.69
CA VAL A 181 -39.57 24.17 -1.72
C VAL A 181 -38.51 24.91 -2.54
N ALA A 182 -38.63 24.89 -3.84
CA ALA A 182 -37.77 25.59 -4.77
C ALA A 182 -38.16 27.07 -4.90
N TRP A 183 -37.96 27.85 -3.83
CA TRP A 183 -38.38 29.27 -3.75
C TRP A 183 -37.89 30.12 -4.92
N LYS A 184 -36.74 29.81 -5.49
CA LYS A 184 -36.17 30.51 -6.65
C LYS A 184 -36.95 30.24 -7.94
N ALA A 185 -37.59 29.08 -8.06
CA ALA A 185 -38.47 28.75 -9.19
C ALA A 185 -39.82 29.43 -9.01
N TYR A 186 -40.37 29.40 -7.79
CA TYR A 186 -41.65 30.08 -7.47
C TYR A 186 -41.60 31.57 -7.71
N ALA A 187 -40.47 32.25 -7.39
CA ALA A 187 -40.27 33.68 -7.63
C ALA A 187 -40.25 34.07 -9.14
N ARG A 188 -40.25 33.11 -10.04
CA ARG A 188 -40.33 33.30 -11.51
C ARG A 188 -41.65 32.91 -12.11
N GLU A 189 -42.74 33.02 -11.33
CA GLU A 189 -44.12 32.70 -11.72
C GLU A 189 -44.32 31.19 -12.08
N ALA A 190 -43.42 30.31 -11.65
CA ALA A 190 -43.59 28.88 -11.77
C ALA A 190 -44.53 28.35 -10.66
N PRO A 191 -45.25 27.22 -10.87
CA PRO A 191 -46.03 26.61 -9.81
C PRO A 191 -45.14 26.24 -8.60
N LEU A 192 -45.76 26.06 -7.45
CA LEU A 192 -45.01 25.67 -6.22
C LEU A 192 -44.41 24.29 -6.43
N LEU A 193 -43.09 24.25 -6.57
CA LEU A 193 -42.31 23.05 -6.86
C LEU A 193 -41.44 22.67 -5.64
N VAL A 194 -41.38 21.40 -5.37
CA VAL A 194 -40.53 20.80 -4.33
C VAL A 194 -39.36 20.09 -4.98
N ARG A 195 -38.16 20.28 -4.42
CA ARG A 195 -36.98 19.54 -4.84
C ARG A 195 -37.15 18.08 -4.45
N GLU A 196 -37.16 17.20 -5.44
CA GLU A 196 -37.22 15.78 -5.25
C GLU A 196 -35.78 15.24 -5.29
N TYR A 197 -35.40 14.60 -4.21
CA TYR A 197 -34.13 13.94 -4.09
C TYR A 197 -34.36 12.43 -4.15
N SER A 198 -33.53 11.72 -4.90
CA SER A 198 -33.57 10.26 -4.87
C SER A 198 -33.10 9.81 -3.51
N ALA A 199 -34.00 9.31 -2.72
CA ALA A 199 -33.63 8.44 -1.61
C ALA A 199 -33.32 7.03 -2.16
N THR A 200 -32.39 6.91 -3.10
CA THR A 200 -31.69 5.65 -3.30
C THR A 200 -30.76 5.54 -2.10
N ALA A 201 -31.36 5.28 -0.95
CA ALA A 201 -30.65 5.07 0.28
C ALA A 201 -29.77 3.85 0.05
N SER A 202 -28.49 4.09 -0.24
CA SER A 202 -27.49 3.01 -0.25
C SER A 202 -27.72 2.22 1.05
N PRO A 203 -27.88 0.90 1.00
CA PRO A 203 -28.21 0.11 2.17
C PRO A 203 -27.16 0.35 3.26
N LEU A 204 -27.64 0.72 4.45
CA LEU A 204 -26.77 0.86 5.61
C LEU A 204 -26.48 -0.54 6.17
N ARG A 205 -25.22 -0.95 6.14
CA ARG A 205 -24.77 -2.24 6.66
C ARG A 205 -23.94 -2.06 7.91
N LEU A 206 -24.29 -2.80 8.96
CA LEU A 206 -23.47 -2.93 10.14
C LEU A 206 -22.76 -4.29 10.06
N LEU A 207 -21.44 -4.25 9.94
CA LEU A 207 -20.59 -5.43 9.88
C LEU A 207 -20.07 -5.72 11.28
N SER A 208 -20.55 -6.79 11.91
CA SER A 208 -20.15 -7.14 13.27
C SER A 208 -19.37 -8.45 13.30
N LEU A 209 -18.38 -8.53 14.20
CA LEU A 209 -17.63 -9.78 14.43
C LEU A 209 -18.53 -10.91 14.88
N SER A 210 -19.66 -10.63 15.53
CA SER A 210 -20.66 -11.62 15.94
C SER A 210 -21.41 -12.25 14.78
N ASP A 211 -21.52 -11.55 13.64
CA ASP A 211 -22.21 -12.06 12.46
C ASP A 211 -21.33 -13.04 11.66
N ALA A 212 -20.02 -12.96 11.85
CA ALA A 212 -19.06 -13.89 11.27
C ALA A 212 -18.97 -15.17 12.15
N ARG A 213 -19.65 -16.23 11.69
CA ARG A 213 -19.86 -17.47 12.47
C ARG A 213 -18.79 -18.54 12.28
N GLN A 214 -17.61 -18.19 11.77
CA GLN A 214 -16.50 -19.12 11.63
C GLN A 214 -15.92 -19.52 13.01
N PRO A 215 -15.29 -20.71 13.11
CA PRO A 215 -14.79 -21.22 14.39
C PRO A 215 -13.60 -20.44 14.95
N ASP A 216 -12.73 -19.96 14.11
CA ASP A 216 -11.51 -19.24 14.49
C ASP A 216 -11.60 -17.74 14.19
N ILE A 217 -10.89 -16.95 14.98
CA ILE A 217 -10.90 -15.50 14.88
C ILE A 217 -10.34 -15.01 13.53
N GLU A 218 -9.31 -15.68 13.00
CA GLU A 218 -8.69 -15.30 11.73
C GLU A 218 -9.69 -15.44 10.57
N SER A 219 -10.44 -16.52 10.52
CA SER A 219 -11.48 -16.73 9.51
C SER A 219 -12.64 -15.72 9.65
N ARG A 220 -12.98 -15.32 10.89
CA ARG A 220 -13.99 -14.27 11.11
C ARG A 220 -13.50 -12.90 10.59
N LEU A 221 -12.26 -12.55 10.88
CA LEU A 221 -11.66 -11.31 10.39
C LEU A 221 -11.50 -11.31 8.86
N ALA A 222 -11.17 -12.47 8.29
CA ALA A 222 -11.11 -12.65 6.85
C ALA A 222 -12.48 -12.46 6.17
N GLN A 223 -13.54 -12.98 6.80
CA GLN A 223 -14.92 -12.79 6.36
C GLN A 223 -15.34 -11.31 6.44
N LEU A 224 -15.02 -10.62 7.55
CA LEU A 224 -15.29 -9.20 7.68
C LEU A 224 -14.54 -8.38 6.63
N ALA A 225 -13.27 -8.70 6.37
CA ALA A 225 -12.49 -8.05 5.31
C ALA A 225 -13.15 -8.24 3.93
N ARG A 226 -13.71 -9.44 3.66
CA ARG A 226 -14.46 -9.71 2.44
C ARG A 226 -15.70 -8.85 2.36
N TRP A 227 -16.49 -8.76 3.43
CA TRP A 227 -17.69 -7.93 3.46
C TRP A 227 -17.38 -6.44 3.27
N ILE A 228 -16.30 -5.93 3.87
CA ILE A 228 -15.87 -4.53 3.66
C ILE A 228 -15.54 -4.29 2.18
N VAL A 229 -14.82 -5.21 1.54
CA VAL A 229 -14.47 -5.09 0.10
C VAL A 229 -15.72 -5.13 -0.77
N ASP A 230 -16.65 -6.06 -0.48
CA ASP A 230 -17.88 -6.22 -1.24
C ASP A 230 -18.84 -5.03 -1.04
N ALA A 231 -18.97 -4.52 0.19
CA ALA A 231 -19.79 -3.33 0.49
C ALA A 231 -19.25 -2.06 -0.20
N GLU A 232 -17.93 -1.87 -0.17
CA GLU A 232 -17.31 -0.74 -0.88
C GLU A 232 -17.51 -0.84 -2.39
N ALA A 233 -17.33 -2.04 -2.96
CA ALA A 233 -17.56 -2.29 -4.40
C ALA A 233 -19.03 -2.07 -4.80
N GLY A 234 -19.99 -2.37 -3.89
CA GLY A 234 -21.41 -2.12 -4.07
C GLY A 234 -21.83 -0.65 -3.84
N GLY A 235 -20.93 0.20 -3.36
CA GLY A 235 -21.25 1.59 -3.02
C GLY A 235 -22.11 1.74 -1.76
N ASP A 236 -22.19 0.70 -0.92
CA ASP A 236 -22.98 0.68 0.29
C ASP A 236 -22.39 1.59 1.37
N LEU A 237 -23.28 2.09 2.25
CA LEU A 237 -22.85 2.68 3.52
C LEU A 237 -22.62 1.55 4.53
N TYR A 238 -21.42 1.44 5.09
CA TYR A 238 -21.13 0.38 6.06
C TYR A 238 -20.36 0.90 7.27
N GLY A 239 -20.70 0.35 8.43
CA GLY A 239 -19.99 0.52 9.69
C GLY A 239 -19.39 -0.80 10.16
N LEU A 240 -18.40 -0.73 11.04
CA LEU A 240 -17.73 -1.89 11.61
C LEU A 240 -17.87 -1.89 13.12
N GLU A 241 -18.27 -3.03 13.67
CA GLU A 241 -18.39 -3.25 15.10
C GLU A 241 -17.47 -4.40 15.54
N LEU A 242 -16.46 -4.06 16.33
CA LEU A 242 -15.54 -4.98 16.97
C LEU A 242 -15.66 -4.87 18.49
N PRO A 243 -15.34 -5.93 19.25
CA PRO A 243 -15.23 -5.81 20.69
C PRO A 243 -14.23 -4.70 21.08
N GLY A 244 -14.75 -3.66 21.71
CA GLY A 244 -13.95 -2.49 22.14
C GLY A 244 -13.80 -1.36 21.13
N GLU A 245 -14.19 -1.53 19.87
CA GLU A 245 -14.12 -0.47 18.86
C GLU A 245 -15.33 -0.50 17.93
N THR A 246 -15.91 0.68 17.70
CA THR A 246 -17.00 0.87 16.75
C THR A 246 -16.65 1.97 15.77
N ILE A 247 -16.65 1.64 14.49
CA ILE A 247 -16.41 2.59 13.39
C ILE A 247 -17.77 2.91 12.77
N PRO A 248 -18.21 4.19 12.85
CA PRO A 248 -19.49 4.60 12.31
C PRO A 248 -19.56 4.41 10.80
N ALA A 249 -20.79 4.22 10.29
CA ALA A 249 -21.02 3.96 8.89
C ALA A 249 -20.61 5.14 8.01
N HIS A 250 -19.81 4.83 7.01
CA HIS A 250 -19.36 5.73 5.96
C HIS A 250 -19.07 4.94 4.67
N ARG A 251 -18.53 5.57 3.65
CA ARG A 251 -18.06 4.97 2.39
C ARG A 251 -16.82 5.69 1.89
N GLY A 252 -16.12 5.07 0.97
CA GLY A 252 -14.95 5.64 0.30
C GLY A 252 -13.62 5.04 0.76
N PRO A 253 -12.54 5.31 0.03
CA PRO A 253 -11.25 4.64 0.22
C PRO A 253 -10.65 4.84 1.62
N ASP A 254 -10.81 6.01 2.20
CA ASP A 254 -10.30 6.31 3.55
C ASP A 254 -11.07 5.54 4.62
N HIS A 255 -12.39 5.40 4.46
CA HIS A 255 -13.22 4.61 5.35
C HIS A 255 -12.87 3.12 5.26
N ARG A 256 -12.75 2.61 4.04
CA ARG A 256 -12.28 1.24 3.79
C ARG A 256 -10.93 0.99 4.44
N HIS A 257 -9.96 1.92 4.27
CA HIS A 257 -8.66 1.82 4.90
C HIS A 257 -8.78 1.75 6.42
N ARG A 258 -9.58 2.62 7.02
CA ARG A 258 -9.81 2.66 8.47
C ARG A 258 -10.40 1.34 9.00
N CYS A 259 -11.43 0.83 8.35
CA CYS A 259 -12.06 -0.44 8.75
C CYS A 259 -11.10 -1.63 8.61
N LEU A 260 -10.38 -1.75 7.48
CA LEU A 260 -9.42 -2.81 7.25
C LEU A 260 -8.22 -2.73 8.20
N SER A 261 -7.79 -1.51 8.57
CA SER A 261 -6.72 -1.30 9.56
C SER A 261 -7.14 -1.74 10.96
N ALA A 262 -8.37 -1.46 11.36
CA ALA A 262 -8.91 -1.95 12.62
C ALA A 262 -8.92 -3.49 12.67
N LEU A 263 -9.33 -4.14 11.58
CA LEU A 263 -9.24 -5.61 11.48
C LEU A 263 -7.80 -6.14 11.51
N ALA A 264 -6.87 -5.42 10.89
CA ALA A 264 -5.46 -5.80 10.87
C ALA A 264 -4.86 -5.79 12.28
N LEU A 265 -5.21 -4.80 13.08
CA LEU A 265 -4.66 -4.57 14.43
C LEU A 265 -5.47 -5.25 15.54
N TYR A 266 -6.61 -5.84 15.23
CA TYR A 266 -7.46 -6.49 16.21
C TYR A 266 -6.75 -7.70 16.83
N ALA A 267 -6.57 -7.69 18.16
CA ALA A 267 -5.95 -8.79 18.93
C ALA A 267 -4.60 -9.28 18.36
N SER A 268 -3.81 -8.34 17.81
CA SER A 268 -2.46 -8.63 17.28
C SER A 268 -1.38 -8.60 18.37
#